data_7e5abfc79406cfca4ae0494dc5eedac2
#
_entry.id   7e5abfc79406cfca4ae0494dc5eedac2
#
_cell.length_a   1.000
_cell.length_b   1.000
_cell.length_c   1.000
_cell.angle_alpha   90.00
_cell.angle_beta   90.00
_cell.angle_gamma   90.00
#
_symmetry.space_group_name_H-M   'P 1'
#
loop_
_entity.id
_entity.type
_entity.pdbx_description
1 polymer ?
#
loop_
_entity_poly.entity_id
_entity_poly.type
_entity_poly.pdbx_seq_one_letter_code
_entity_poly.pdbx_strand_id
1 'polypeptide(L)'
;MYEEIIPNLYMIKTGKPSCTSYLILGTKLNILIDSGINQNYGILKKDLKEIGTNIRDLNLVINTHEHVDHFGANRYLQNKVPIITHRYAATKIISADDEVLLCRAYGHNPKGYHVHFWLENMNVIDLGDWFLKIFHTPGHTSGSICIYEPRKKILISGDTVFAQGTISDISSSGSYGEYINSLARLNTMKIDLLLPGHGAISKNVEKDIKKAIDNAKMKHEEFLRKKHTL
;
A
#
# COMPACT_ATOMS: atom_id res chain seq x y z
N MET A 1 -15.79 6.04 -6.34
CA MET A 1 -16.73 5.91 -5.17
C MET A 1 -15.91 5.93 -3.90
N TYR A 2 -16.28 6.76 -2.95
CA TYR A 2 -15.59 6.89 -1.67
C TYR A 2 -16.53 6.63 -0.49
N GLU A 3 -15.93 6.34 0.67
CA GLU A 3 -16.61 6.11 1.95
C GLU A 3 -15.75 6.70 3.07
N GLU A 4 -16.35 7.45 3.98
CA GLU A 4 -15.72 7.88 5.22
C GLU A 4 -15.79 6.75 6.25
N ILE A 5 -14.64 6.14 6.55
CA ILE A 5 -14.54 4.99 7.46
C ILE A 5 -14.64 5.42 8.92
N ILE A 6 -13.94 6.50 9.26
CA ILE A 6 -14.03 7.24 10.53
C ILE A 6 -13.74 8.71 10.19
N PRO A 7 -14.05 9.68 11.07
CA PRO A 7 -13.84 11.09 10.78
C PRO A 7 -12.45 11.39 10.21
N ASN A 8 -12.43 12.01 9.03
CA ASN A 8 -11.24 12.41 8.28
C ASN A 8 -10.38 11.26 7.70
N LEU A 9 -10.88 10.04 7.68
CA LEU A 9 -10.28 8.90 6.97
C LEU A 9 -11.25 8.38 5.91
N TYR A 10 -10.88 8.52 4.67
CA TYR A 10 -11.69 8.12 3.52
C TYR A 10 -11.05 6.97 2.77
N MET A 11 -11.85 5.96 2.45
CA MET A 11 -11.51 4.90 1.51
C MET A 11 -12.03 5.29 0.13
N ILE A 12 -11.17 5.25 -0.88
CA ILE A 12 -11.50 5.63 -2.27
C ILE A 12 -11.26 4.43 -3.18
N LYS A 13 -12.32 3.90 -3.76
CA LYS A 13 -12.28 2.79 -4.74
C LYS A 13 -12.56 3.34 -6.14
N THR A 14 -11.53 3.39 -6.96
CA THR A 14 -11.62 3.93 -8.32
C THR A 14 -11.99 2.86 -9.37
N GLY A 15 -12.10 1.60 -8.95
CA GLY A 15 -12.45 0.47 -9.80
C GLY A 15 -11.23 -0.35 -10.24
N LYS A 16 -11.47 -1.62 -10.58
CA LYS A 16 -10.41 -2.53 -11.05
C LYS A 16 -9.75 -2.01 -12.34
N PRO A 17 -8.46 -2.24 -12.55
CA PRO A 17 -7.54 -3.02 -11.70
C PRO A 17 -6.86 -2.22 -10.58
N SER A 18 -7.25 -0.97 -10.33
CA SER A 18 -6.66 -0.10 -9.30
C SER A 18 -6.80 -0.66 -7.90
N CYS A 19 -5.82 -0.37 -7.06
CA CYS A 19 -5.94 -0.58 -5.62
C CYS A 19 -6.99 0.35 -4.98
N THR A 20 -7.26 0.12 -3.71
CA THR A 20 -7.96 1.06 -2.83
C THR A 20 -6.98 2.13 -2.35
N SER A 21 -7.31 3.41 -2.58
CA SER A 21 -6.59 4.54 -2.03
C SER A 21 -7.19 4.96 -0.69
N TYR A 22 -6.37 5.51 0.21
CA TYR A 22 -6.85 6.07 1.48
C TYR A 22 -6.43 7.52 1.60
N LEU A 23 -7.39 8.40 1.88
CA LEU A 23 -7.16 9.81 2.15
C LEU A 23 -7.31 10.07 3.64
N ILE A 24 -6.30 10.73 4.24
CA ILE A 24 -6.36 11.21 5.62
C ILE A 24 -6.26 12.74 5.58
N LEU A 25 -7.28 13.40 6.12
CA LEU A 25 -7.30 14.85 6.32
C LEU A 25 -6.88 15.13 7.77
N GLY A 26 -5.60 15.41 7.95
CA GLY A 26 -5.06 15.73 9.28
C GLY A 26 -5.10 17.22 9.58
N THR A 27 -4.93 17.59 10.84
CA THR A 27 -4.95 19.02 11.24
C THR A 27 -3.71 19.80 10.79
N LYS A 28 -2.61 19.11 10.45
CA LYS A 28 -1.39 19.72 9.90
C LYS A 28 -1.14 19.34 8.45
N LEU A 29 -1.38 18.09 8.09
CA LEU A 29 -1.06 17.54 6.76
C LEU A 29 -2.20 16.67 6.26
N ASN A 30 -2.56 16.86 4.98
CA ASN A 30 -3.46 15.98 4.23
C ASN A 30 -2.63 15.02 3.39
N ILE A 31 -2.89 13.73 3.49
CA ILE A 31 -2.12 12.72 2.76
C ILE A 31 -3.02 11.77 1.98
N LEU A 32 -2.51 11.33 0.85
CA LEU A 32 -3.08 10.24 0.07
C LEU A 32 -2.15 9.03 0.17
N ILE A 33 -2.69 7.88 0.53
CA ILE A 33 -1.99 6.60 0.54
C ILE A 33 -2.45 5.81 -0.67
N ASP A 34 -1.50 5.49 -1.53
CA ASP A 34 -1.64 4.94 -2.87
C ASP A 34 -2.49 5.82 -3.80
N SER A 35 -2.00 6.03 -5.00
CA SER A 35 -2.68 6.87 -5.99
C SER A 35 -3.56 6.07 -6.96
N GLY A 36 -3.40 4.74 -6.93
CA GLY A 36 -4.05 3.87 -7.89
C GLY A 36 -3.41 3.87 -9.28
N ILE A 37 -4.11 3.31 -10.23
CA ILE A 37 -3.63 3.18 -11.61
C ILE A 37 -3.96 4.42 -12.46
N ASN A 38 -3.17 4.67 -13.50
CA ASN A 38 -3.31 5.83 -14.40
C ASN A 38 -4.72 6.00 -14.97
N GLN A 39 -5.33 4.92 -15.46
CA GLN A 39 -6.62 4.97 -16.13
C GLN A 39 -7.73 5.52 -15.22
N ASN A 40 -7.59 5.29 -13.92
CA ASN A 40 -8.61 5.64 -12.93
C ASN A 40 -8.36 7.00 -12.27
N TYR A 41 -7.30 7.72 -12.65
CA TYR A 41 -6.97 9.04 -12.09
C TYR A 41 -8.14 10.05 -12.14
N GLY A 42 -8.93 10.03 -13.23
CA GLY A 42 -10.09 10.93 -13.35
C GLY A 42 -11.14 10.68 -12.26
N ILE A 43 -11.34 9.42 -11.87
CA ILE A 43 -12.25 9.03 -10.79
C ILE A 43 -11.68 9.48 -9.44
N LEU A 44 -10.40 9.21 -9.16
CA LEU A 44 -9.72 9.68 -7.96
C LEU A 44 -9.87 11.20 -7.78
N LYS A 45 -9.58 11.97 -8.84
CA LYS A 45 -9.71 13.43 -8.83
C LYS A 45 -11.12 13.90 -8.54
N LYS A 46 -12.12 13.22 -9.11
CA LYS A 46 -13.55 13.51 -8.86
C LYS A 46 -13.91 13.25 -7.40
N ASP A 47 -13.56 12.05 -6.89
CA ASP A 47 -13.87 11.64 -5.52
C ASP A 47 -13.21 12.60 -4.50
N LEU A 48 -11.94 13.02 -4.71
CA LEU A 48 -11.29 14.03 -3.85
C LEU A 48 -12.09 15.34 -3.81
N LYS A 49 -12.58 15.81 -4.97
CA LYS A 49 -13.39 17.03 -5.04
C LYS A 49 -14.72 16.88 -4.30
N GLU A 50 -15.36 15.75 -4.40
CA GLU A 50 -16.62 15.45 -3.71
C GLU A 50 -16.46 15.36 -2.18
N ILE A 51 -15.29 14.89 -1.71
CA ILE A 51 -14.91 14.91 -0.28
C ILE A 51 -14.67 16.35 0.21
N GLY A 52 -14.43 17.31 -0.67
CA GLY A 52 -14.17 18.71 -0.31
C GLY A 52 -12.68 19.08 -0.32
N THR A 53 -11.85 18.29 -0.99
CA THR A 53 -10.41 18.55 -1.16
C THR A 53 -10.00 18.42 -2.64
N ASN A 54 -8.76 18.68 -2.95
CA ASN A 54 -8.23 18.48 -4.30
C ASN A 54 -6.73 18.12 -4.25
N ILE A 55 -6.15 17.80 -5.40
CA ILE A 55 -4.75 17.37 -5.49
C ILE A 55 -3.76 18.40 -4.91
N ARG A 56 -4.05 19.70 -5.01
CA ARG A 56 -3.14 20.77 -4.53
C ARG A 56 -3.22 20.96 -3.01
N ASP A 57 -4.28 20.46 -2.38
CA ASP A 57 -4.46 20.51 -0.94
C ASP A 57 -3.78 19.32 -0.24
N LEU A 58 -3.31 18.32 -1.01
CA LEU A 58 -2.51 17.23 -0.51
C LEU A 58 -1.08 17.73 -0.22
N ASN A 59 -0.56 17.38 0.93
CA ASN A 59 0.82 17.68 1.32
C ASN A 59 1.77 16.56 0.91
N LEU A 60 1.26 15.31 0.75
CA LEU A 60 2.07 14.13 0.52
C LEU A 60 1.25 13.00 -0.11
N VAL A 61 1.87 12.24 -0.99
CA VAL A 61 1.40 10.92 -1.43
C VAL A 61 2.38 9.86 -0.95
N ILE A 62 1.86 8.84 -0.25
CA ILE A 62 2.66 7.69 0.22
C ILE A 62 2.25 6.48 -0.60
N ASN A 63 3.21 5.80 -1.26
CA ASN A 63 2.92 4.52 -1.87
C ASN A 63 3.34 3.38 -0.94
N THR A 64 2.45 2.40 -0.80
CA THR A 64 2.69 1.23 0.04
C THR A 64 3.71 0.28 -0.56
N HIS A 65 3.79 0.21 -1.88
CA HIS A 65 4.78 -0.57 -2.61
C HIS A 65 4.86 -0.16 -4.10
N GLU A 66 5.68 -0.85 -4.86
CA GLU A 66 6.09 -0.50 -6.21
C GLU A 66 5.25 -1.11 -7.36
N HIS A 67 4.08 -1.71 -7.13
CA HIS A 67 3.21 -2.15 -8.23
C HIS A 67 2.40 -0.99 -8.81
N VAL A 68 2.27 -0.98 -10.13
CA VAL A 68 1.69 0.14 -10.88
C VAL A 68 0.24 0.46 -10.55
N ASP A 69 -0.53 -0.50 -10.09
CA ASP A 69 -1.91 -0.30 -9.66
C ASP A 69 -2.03 0.43 -8.31
N HIS A 70 -0.90 0.63 -7.60
CA HIS A 70 -0.77 1.45 -6.40
C HIS A 70 -0.16 2.83 -6.67
N PHE A 71 0.84 2.92 -7.55
CA PHE A 71 1.56 4.18 -7.80
C PHE A 71 1.31 4.80 -9.18
N GLY A 72 0.62 4.12 -10.08
CA GLY A 72 0.52 4.52 -11.50
C GLY A 72 0.01 5.94 -11.70
N ALA A 73 -0.99 6.39 -10.95
CA ALA A 73 -1.51 7.75 -11.07
C ALA A 73 -0.54 8.83 -10.53
N ASN A 74 0.59 8.48 -9.90
CA ASN A 74 1.64 9.43 -9.53
C ASN A 74 2.11 10.27 -10.71
N ARG A 75 2.03 9.76 -11.93
CA ARG A 75 2.35 10.50 -13.16
C ARG A 75 1.64 11.84 -13.26
N TYR A 76 0.43 11.94 -12.73
CA TYR A 76 -0.38 13.17 -12.75
C TYR A 76 -0.23 14.00 -11.46
N LEU A 77 0.37 13.44 -10.42
CA LEU A 77 0.50 14.04 -9.08
C LEU A 77 1.90 14.60 -8.83
N GLN A 78 2.95 13.93 -9.31
CA GLN A 78 4.34 14.13 -8.92
C GLN A 78 4.91 15.55 -9.14
N ASN A 79 4.33 16.35 -10.03
CA ASN A 79 4.70 17.76 -10.22
C ASN A 79 3.87 18.73 -9.36
N LYS A 80 3.02 18.23 -8.47
CA LYS A 80 2.09 19.02 -7.65
C LYS A 80 2.20 18.68 -6.17
N VAL A 81 2.53 17.42 -5.86
CA VAL A 81 2.59 16.88 -4.51
C VAL A 81 3.83 15.99 -4.39
N PRO A 82 4.60 16.09 -3.31
CA PRO A 82 5.69 15.15 -3.04
C PRO A 82 5.21 13.70 -2.97
N ILE A 83 5.91 12.81 -3.65
CA ILE A 83 5.69 11.37 -3.65
C ILE A 83 6.76 10.71 -2.78
N ILE A 84 6.35 9.88 -1.84
CA ILE A 84 7.26 9.12 -0.99
C ILE A 84 6.87 7.63 -0.97
N THR A 85 7.85 6.79 -0.79
CA THR A 85 7.68 5.33 -0.60
C THR A 85 8.92 4.77 0.09
N HIS A 86 8.93 3.47 0.41
CA HIS A 86 10.13 2.83 0.94
C HIS A 86 11.28 2.88 -0.09
N ARG A 87 12.53 3.00 0.40
CA ARG A 87 13.72 3.13 -0.50
C ARG A 87 13.83 2.02 -1.54
N TYR A 88 13.47 0.78 -1.22
CA TYR A 88 13.51 -0.32 -2.18
C TYR A 88 12.46 -0.17 -3.27
N ALA A 89 11.24 0.27 -2.94
CA ALA A 89 10.22 0.63 -3.92
C ALA A 89 10.69 1.84 -4.77
N ALA A 90 11.25 2.87 -4.14
CA ALA A 90 11.77 4.05 -4.84
C ALA A 90 12.83 3.68 -5.88
N THR A 91 13.78 2.81 -5.52
CA THR A 91 14.83 2.34 -6.43
C THR A 91 14.22 1.67 -7.67
N LYS A 92 13.23 0.78 -7.50
CA LYS A 92 12.55 0.09 -8.61
C LYS A 92 11.78 1.06 -9.51
N ILE A 93 11.03 1.99 -8.90
CA ILE A 93 10.26 3.00 -9.63
C ILE A 93 11.19 3.92 -10.45
N ILE A 94 12.27 4.43 -9.86
CA ILE A 94 13.20 5.35 -10.52
C ILE A 94 13.99 4.64 -11.64
N SER A 95 14.42 3.39 -11.42
CA SER A 95 15.12 2.59 -12.43
C SER A 95 14.21 2.05 -13.52
N ALA A 96 12.89 2.21 -13.39
CA ALA A 96 11.88 1.66 -14.28
C ALA A 96 11.99 0.12 -14.46
N ASP A 97 12.20 -0.59 -13.36
CA ASP A 97 12.31 -2.05 -13.30
C ASP A 97 10.95 -2.71 -13.54
N ASP A 98 10.58 -2.86 -14.81
CA ASP A 98 9.23 -3.27 -15.20
C ASP A 98 8.87 -4.71 -14.83
N GLU A 99 9.86 -5.56 -14.57
CA GLU A 99 9.63 -6.92 -14.06
C GLU A 99 8.95 -6.87 -12.67
N VAL A 100 9.29 -5.86 -11.88
CA VAL A 100 8.69 -5.62 -10.55
C VAL A 100 7.49 -4.69 -10.64
N LEU A 101 7.59 -3.59 -11.41
CA LEU A 101 6.55 -2.55 -11.47
C LEU A 101 5.26 -3.00 -12.13
N LEU A 102 5.33 -3.97 -13.05
CA LEU A 102 4.23 -4.49 -13.87
C LEU A 102 3.57 -3.43 -14.78
N CYS A 103 4.25 -2.33 -15.08
CA CYS A 103 3.68 -1.24 -15.87
C CYS A 103 3.21 -1.69 -17.24
N ARG A 104 4.05 -2.43 -17.99
CA ARG A 104 3.70 -2.89 -19.34
C ARG A 104 2.57 -3.92 -19.34
N ALA A 105 2.47 -4.74 -18.29
CA ALA A 105 1.37 -5.68 -18.13
C ALA A 105 0.00 -4.98 -18.06
N TYR A 106 -0.01 -3.72 -17.59
CA TYR A 106 -1.19 -2.86 -17.53
C TYR A 106 -1.24 -1.80 -18.64
N GLY A 107 -0.39 -1.89 -19.67
CA GLY A 107 -0.35 -0.97 -20.80
C GLY A 107 0.28 0.38 -20.51
N HIS A 108 1.15 0.46 -19.50
CA HIS A 108 1.82 1.70 -19.10
C HIS A 108 3.31 1.69 -19.43
N ASN A 109 3.88 2.90 -19.60
CA ASN A 109 5.31 3.09 -19.69
C ASN A 109 5.89 3.13 -18.27
N PRO A 110 6.88 2.28 -17.91
CA PRO A 110 7.51 2.30 -16.59
C PRO A 110 8.36 3.53 -16.31
N LYS A 111 8.77 4.28 -17.35
CA LYS A 111 9.66 5.44 -17.23
C LYS A 111 8.91 6.73 -16.87
N GLY A 112 9.63 7.68 -16.27
CA GLY A 112 9.14 9.04 -16.02
C GLY A 112 8.29 9.18 -14.75
N TYR A 113 8.44 8.27 -13.82
CA TYR A 113 7.93 8.42 -12.45
C TYR A 113 9.03 9.00 -11.56
N HIS A 114 8.60 9.89 -10.64
CA HIS A 114 9.48 10.51 -9.66
C HIS A 114 9.10 10.06 -8.26
N VAL A 115 10.12 9.82 -7.44
CA VAL A 115 10.01 9.67 -5.99
C VAL A 115 10.85 10.77 -5.37
N HIS A 116 10.26 11.60 -4.50
CA HIS A 116 10.90 12.81 -3.97
C HIS A 116 11.73 12.51 -2.71
N PHE A 117 11.18 11.64 -1.86
CA PHE A 117 11.83 11.18 -0.64
C PHE A 117 11.52 9.71 -0.43
N TRP A 118 12.33 9.02 0.36
CA TRP A 118 12.06 7.64 0.73
C TRP A 118 11.92 7.46 2.24
N LEU A 119 11.17 6.42 2.57
CA LEU A 119 10.88 6.00 3.93
C LEU A 119 11.77 4.83 4.33
N GLU A 120 12.02 4.74 5.62
CA GLU A 120 12.66 3.60 6.27
C GLU A 120 11.72 3.01 7.32
N ASN A 121 12.06 1.79 7.77
CA ASN A 121 11.34 1.17 8.87
C ASN A 121 11.35 2.06 10.11
N MET A 122 10.21 2.15 10.79
CA MET A 122 10.00 2.97 11.99
C MET A 122 10.01 4.48 11.79
N ASN A 123 10.05 4.99 10.55
CA ASN A 123 9.77 6.40 10.33
C ASN A 123 8.37 6.76 10.87
N VAL A 124 8.21 8.01 11.24
CA VAL A 124 6.97 8.54 11.77
C VAL A 124 6.57 9.80 11.00
N ILE A 125 5.28 9.89 10.66
CA ILE A 125 4.70 11.06 10.01
C ILE A 125 3.60 11.61 10.92
N ASP A 126 3.80 12.83 11.43
CA ASP A 126 2.84 13.53 12.30
C ASP A 126 1.93 14.43 11.45
N LEU A 127 0.64 14.09 11.39
CA LEU A 127 -0.37 14.89 10.70
C LEU A 127 -1.13 15.84 11.66
N GLY A 128 -0.70 15.90 12.92
CA GLY A 128 -1.35 16.63 14.00
C GLY A 128 -2.21 15.72 14.87
N ASP A 129 -3.38 15.37 14.39
CA ASP A 129 -4.32 14.46 15.05
C ASP A 129 -4.15 12.97 14.65
N TRP A 130 -3.25 12.69 13.72
CA TRP A 130 -2.82 11.35 13.31
C TRP A 130 -1.31 11.21 13.47
N PHE A 131 -0.86 10.01 13.90
CA PHE A 131 0.53 9.68 14.14
C PHE A 131 0.90 8.38 13.46
N LEU A 132 1.36 8.46 12.22
CA LEU A 132 1.56 7.31 11.36
C LEU A 132 2.95 6.74 11.53
N LYS A 133 3.04 5.46 11.93
CA LYS A 133 4.29 4.69 11.97
C LYS A 133 4.42 3.84 10.72
N ILE A 134 5.57 3.92 10.10
CA ILE A 134 5.90 3.13 8.91
C ILE A 134 6.57 1.83 9.34
N PHE A 135 6.02 0.71 8.91
CA PHE A 135 6.62 -0.62 9.09
C PHE A 135 7.05 -1.16 7.74
N HIS A 136 8.34 -1.39 7.53
CA HIS A 136 8.82 -2.12 6.37
C HIS A 136 8.38 -3.58 6.51
N THR A 137 7.53 -4.04 5.60
CA THR A 137 6.90 -5.36 5.58
C THR A 137 7.18 -6.08 4.26
N PRO A 138 8.46 -6.38 3.96
CA PRO A 138 8.83 -7.04 2.72
C PRO A 138 8.21 -8.42 2.63
N GLY A 139 8.06 -8.90 1.40
CA GLY A 139 7.54 -10.23 1.12
C GLY A 139 6.70 -10.28 -0.14
N HIS A 140 5.59 -9.55 -0.22
CA HIS A 140 4.86 -9.35 -1.48
C HIS A 140 5.77 -8.69 -2.51
N THR A 141 6.35 -7.57 -2.16
CA THR A 141 7.50 -6.95 -2.84
C THR A 141 8.60 -6.63 -1.83
N SER A 142 9.81 -6.35 -2.31
CA SER A 142 10.92 -5.92 -1.44
C SER A 142 10.69 -4.54 -0.81
N GLY A 143 9.88 -3.70 -1.44
CA GLY A 143 9.59 -2.33 -0.99
C GLY A 143 8.30 -2.16 -0.20
N SER A 144 7.56 -3.25 0.07
CA SER A 144 6.28 -3.20 0.76
C SER A 144 6.37 -2.60 2.15
N ILE A 145 5.45 -1.69 2.47
CA ILE A 145 5.27 -1.11 3.80
C ILE A 145 3.82 -1.22 4.27
N CYS A 146 3.66 -1.32 5.58
CA CYS A 146 2.40 -1.05 6.25
C CYS A 146 2.47 0.26 7.00
N ILE A 147 1.35 0.97 7.09
CA ILE A 147 1.22 2.25 7.79
C ILE A 147 0.28 2.05 8.97
N TYR A 148 0.77 2.30 10.18
CA TYR A 148 0.04 2.02 11.41
C TYR A 148 -0.19 3.29 12.23
N GLU A 149 -1.45 3.54 12.60
CA GLU A 149 -1.83 4.55 13.58
C GLU A 149 -2.08 3.89 14.95
N PRO A 150 -1.15 4.03 15.92
CA PRO A 150 -1.20 3.25 17.16
C PRO A 150 -2.30 3.69 18.13
N ARG A 151 -2.70 4.97 18.14
CA ARG A 151 -3.75 5.49 19.04
C ARG A 151 -5.14 5.04 18.60
N LYS A 152 -5.35 4.90 17.29
CA LYS A 152 -6.61 4.44 16.67
C LYS A 152 -6.56 2.95 16.34
N LYS A 153 -5.37 2.30 16.46
CA LYS A 153 -5.11 0.89 16.15
C LYS A 153 -5.54 0.50 14.73
N ILE A 154 -5.26 1.39 13.78
CA ILE A 154 -5.59 1.22 12.36
C ILE A 154 -4.33 0.82 11.61
N LEU A 155 -4.42 -0.22 10.78
CA LEU A 155 -3.36 -0.65 9.87
C LEU A 155 -3.82 -0.48 8.43
N ILE A 156 -3.09 0.33 7.65
CA ILE A 156 -3.19 0.36 6.19
C ILE A 156 -2.06 -0.56 5.69
N SER A 157 -2.43 -1.69 5.12
CA SER A 157 -1.50 -2.80 4.87
C SER A 157 -0.96 -2.87 3.45
N GLY A 158 -1.46 -2.03 2.52
CA GLY A 158 -1.20 -2.30 1.10
C GLY A 158 -1.55 -3.76 0.80
N ASP A 159 -0.62 -4.45 0.18
CA ASP A 159 -0.79 -5.86 -0.22
C ASP A 159 -0.08 -6.86 0.70
N THR A 160 0.25 -6.42 1.93
CA THR A 160 0.89 -7.31 2.91
C THR A 160 -0.12 -8.27 3.54
N VAL A 161 -1.35 -7.82 3.87
CA VAL A 161 -2.38 -8.67 4.44
C VAL A 161 -3.77 -8.19 4.06
N PHE A 162 -4.68 -9.14 3.81
CA PHE A 162 -6.07 -8.88 3.44
C PHE A 162 -7.03 -9.51 4.43
N ALA A 163 -8.29 -9.10 4.35
CA ALA A 163 -9.37 -9.71 5.09
C ALA A 163 -9.47 -11.22 4.80
N GLN A 164 -9.98 -11.97 5.79
CA GLN A 164 -10.18 -13.42 5.72
C GLN A 164 -8.90 -14.25 5.53
N GLY A 165 -7.72 -13.66 5.80
CA GLY A 165 -6.43 -14.33 5.68
C GLY A 165 -6.00 -14.60 4.23
N THR A 166 -6.56 -13.90 3.28
CA THR A 166 -6.06 -13.91 1.89
C THR A 166 -4.66 -13.31 1.87
N ILE A 167 -3.80 -13.87 1.04
CA ILE A 167 -2.41 -13.39 0.85
C ILE A 167 -2.20 -12.99 -0.59
N SER A 168 -1.26 -12.08 -0.80
CA SER A 168 -0.77 -11.68 -2.13
C SER A 168 0.07 -12.78 -2.76
N ASP A 169 0.18 -12.73 -4.07
CA ASP A 169 1.25 -13.40 -4.79
C ASP A 169 2.60 -12.75 -4.45
N ILE A 170 3.67 -13.54 -4.50
CA ILE A 170 5.01 -13.04 -4.27
C ILE A 170 5.59 -12.56 -5.60
N SER A 171 5.88 -11.27 -5.67
CA SER A 171 6.51 -10.63 -6.83
C SER A 171 7.95 -11.13 -7.04
N SER A 172 8.52 -10.84 -8.20
CA SER A 172 9.94 -11.14 -8.53
C SER A 172 10.94 -10.51 -7.54
N SER A 173 10.58 -9.39 -6.89
CA SER A 173 11.37 -8.77 -5.83
C SER A 173 11.04 -9.26 -4.43
N GLY A 174 10.04 -10.11 -4.27
CA GLY A 174 9.52 -10.57 -2.99
C GLY A 174 10.12 -11.91 -2.52
N SER A 175 9.68 -12.34 -1.33
CA SER A 175 10.13 -13.59 -0.73
C SER A 175 9.08 -14.12 0.27
N TYR A 176 8.76 -15.42 0.20
CA TYR A 176 7.88 -16.06 1.18
C TYR A 176 8.42 -15.99 2.61
N GLY A 177 9.73 -16.13 2.79
CA GLY A 177 10.35 -16.05 4.11
C GLY A 177 10.17 -14.67 4.75
N GLU A 178 10.44 -13.61 3.99
CA GLU A 178 10.21 -12.23 4.44
C GLU A 178 8.73 -11.94 4.67
N TYR A 179 7.85 -12.46 3.80
CA TYR A 179 6.40 -12.30 3.92
C TYR A 179 5.87 -12.89 5.23
N ILE A 180 6.26 -14.12 5.55
CA ILE A 180 5.88 -14.80 6.79
C ILE A 180 6.41 -14.03 8.01
N ASN A 181 7.66 -13.55 7.97
CA ASN A 181 8.26 -12.76 9.03
C ASN A 181 7.53 -11.41 9.23
N SER A 182 7.15 -10.75 8.14
CA SER A 182 6.37 -9.52 8.17
C SER A 182 5.00 -9.73 8.80
N LEU A 183 4.27 -10.77 8.40
CA LEU A 183 2.99 -11.14 8.99
C LEU A 183 3.12 -11.50 10.48
N ALA A 184 4.16 -12.27 10.86
CA ALA A 184 4.41 -12.64 12.25
C ALA A 184 4.65 -11.40 13.13
N ARG A 185 5.39 -10.40 12.62
CA ARG A 185 5.58 -9.12 13.31
C ARG A 185 4.28 -8.35 13.44
N LEU A 186 3.45 -8.26 12.41
CA LEU A 186 2.14 -7.62 12.48
C LEU A 186 1.21 -8.30 13.49
N ASN A 187 1.29 -9.63 13.61
CA ASN A 187 0.49 -10.41 14.57
C ASN A 187 0.80 -10.10 16.05
N THR A 188 1.93 -9.45 16.34
CA THR A 188 2.24 -8.97 17.71
C THR A 188 1.64 -7.61 18.05
N MET A 189 1.04 -6.94 17.08
CA MET A 189 0.51 -5.59 17.22
C MET A 189 -0.97 -5.60 17.60
N LYS A 190 -1.42 -4.58 18.30
CA LYS A 190 -2.86 -4.36 18.58
C LYS A 190 -3.48 -3.60 17.43
N ILE A 191 -4.21 -4.30 16.58
CA ILE A 191 -4.85 -3.73 15.39
C ILE A 191 -6.34 -4.03 15.47
N ASP A 192 -7.16 -2.98 15.48
CA ASP A 192 -8.63 -3.10 15.58
C ASP A 192 -9.29 -2.95 14.19
N LEU A 193 -8.61 -2.29 13.23
CA LEU A 193 -9.10 -2.06 11.87
C LEU A 193 -8.00 -2.27 10.84
N LEU A 194 -8.25 -3.15 9.87
CA LEU A 194 -7.40 -3.44 8.73
C LEU A 194 -7.96 -2.78 7.47
N LEU A 195 -7.13 -2.02 6.78
CA LEU A 195 -7.41 -1.29 5.55
C LEU A 195 -6.45 -1.78 4.45
N PRO A 196 -6.82 -2.80 3.65
CA PRO A 196 -5.93 -3.39 2.65
C PRO A 196 -5.95 -2.65 1.32
N GLY A 197 -4.92 -2.89 0.50
CA GLY A 197 -4.87 -2.37 -0.88
C GLY A 197 -5.97 -2.91 -1.78
N HIS A 198 -6.43 -4.12 -1.52
CA HIS A 198 -7.53 -4.73 -2.28
C HIS A 198 -8.53 -5.44 -1.35
N GLY A 199 -9.76 -5.60 -1.84
CA GLY A 199 -10.81 -6.35 -1.15
C GLY A 199 -11.57 -5.53 -0.12
N ALA A 200 -11.98 -6.19 0.97
CA ALA A 200 -12.77 -5.60 2.03
C ALA A 200 -11.89 -5.17 3.22
N ILE A 201 -12.32 -4.15 3.93
CA ILE A 201 -11.77 -3.81 5.26
C ILE A 201 -12.14 -4.91 6.26
N SER A 202 -11.36 -5.07 7.34
CA SER A 202 -11.66 -6.06 8.37
C SER A 202 -11.50 -5.49 9.79
N LYS A 203 -12.37 -5.99 10.68
CA LYS A 203 -12.29 -5.81 12.14
C LYS A 203 -11.88 -7.11 12.86
N ASN A 204 -11.69 -8.21 12.13
CA ASN A 204 -11.25 -9.50 12.66
C ASN A 204 -9.74 -9.70 12.45
N VAL A 205 -8.95 -8.65 12.68
CA VAL A 205 -7.58 -8.51 12.19
C VAL A 205 -6.64 -9.59 12.71
N GLU A 206 -6.71 -9.92 14.00
CA GLU A 206 -5.89 -10.99 14.60
C GLU A 206 -6.12 -12.34 13.91
N LYS A 207 -7.39 -12.68 13.68
CA LYS A 207 -7.76 -13.94 12.99
C LYS A 207 -7.28 -13.94 11.55
N ASP A 208 -7.42 -12.79 10.87
CA ASP A 208 -7.00 -12.64 9.47
C ASP A 208 -5.48 -12.80 9.34
N ILE A 209 -4.70 -12.15 10.20
CA ILE A 209 -3.23 -12.25 10.17
C ILE A 209 -2.78 -13.68 10.49
N LYS A 210 -3.34 -14.34 11.52
CA LYS A 210 -3.03 -15.73 11.84
C LYS A 210 -3.27 -16.65 10.64
N LYS A 211 -4.44 -16.52 10.02
CA LYS A 211 -4.79 -17.31 8.83
C LYS A 211 -3.89 -16.98 7.62
N ALA A 212 -3.49 -15.72 7.45
CA ALA A 212 -2.55 -15.32 6.41
C ALA A 212 -1.16 -15.96 6.61
N ILE A 213 -0.69 -16.06 7.86
CA ILE A 213 0.56 -16.76 8.19
C ILE A 213 0.48 -18.23 7.79
N ASP A 214 -0.61 -18.92 8.14
CA ASP A 214 -0.79 -20.34 7.82
C ASP A 214 -0.85 -20.55 6.30
N ASN A 215 -1.61 -19.72 5.58
CA ASN A 215 -1.70 -19.75 4.12
C ASN A 215 -0.34 -19.46 3.46
N ALA A 216 0.43 -18.50 3.97
CA ALA A 216 1.75 -18.18 3.44
C ALA A 216 2.75 -19.32 3.64
N LYS A 217 2.74 -19.98 4.80
CA LYS A 217 3.57 -21.16 5.07
C LYS A 217 3.23 -22.30 4.11
N MET A 218 1.95 -22.59 3.93
CA MET A 218 1.49 -23.64 3.02
C MET A 218 1.93 -23.39 1.58
N LYS A 219 1.73 -22.15 1.06
CA LYS A 219 2.20 -21.77 -0.29
C LYS A 219 3.73 -21.82 -0.41
N HIS A 220 4.45 -21.46 0.64
CA HIS A 220 5.92 -21.56 0.65
C HIS A 220 6.39 -23.01 0.54
N GLU A 221 5.78 -23.94 1.27
CA GLU A 221 6.09 -25.36 1.15
C GLU A 221 5.80 -25.91 -0.25
N GLU A 222 4.66 -25.52 -0.85
CA GLU A 222 4.34 -25.90 -2.23
C GLU A 222 5.37 -25.35 -3.22
N PHE A 223 5.82 -24.11 -3.04
CA PHE A 223 6.85 -23.49 -3.86
C PHE A 223 8.19 -24.25 -3.75
N LEU A 224 8.62 -24.61 -2.54
CA LEU A 224 9.85 -25.37 -2.32
C LEU A 224 9.79 -26.76 -2.94
N ARG A 225 8.67 -27.47 -2.81
CA ARG A 225 8.48 -28.79 -3.45
C ARG A 225 8.63 -28.70 -4.97
N LYS A 226 8.00 -27.72 -5.61
CA LYS A 226 8.12 -27.52 -7.05
C LYS A 226 9.55 -27.21 -7.50
N LYS A 227 10.31 -26.45 -6.69
CA LYS A 227 11.70 -26.09 -6.99
C LYS A 227 12.68 -27.28 -6.88
N HIS A 228 12.38 -28.28 -6.06
CA HIS A 228 13.17 -29.50 -5.89
C HIS A 228 12.81 -30.60 -6.92
N THR A 229 11.79 -30.42 -7.74
CA THR A 229 11.33 -31.38 -8.74
C THR A 229 11.81 -31.02 -10.17
N LEU A 230 12.47 -29.89 -10.31
CA LEU A 230 13.18 -29.41 -11.52
C LEU A 230 14.69 -29.59 -11.38
#